data_7eba8d230c483375b3231bf7eafe9346
#
_entry.id   7eba8d230c483375b3231bf7eafe9346
#
_cell.length_a   1.000
_cell.length_b   1.000
_cell.length_c   1.000
_cell.angle_alpha   90.00
_cell.angle_beta   90.00
_cell.angle_gamma   90.00
#
_symmetry.space_group_name_H-M   'P 1'
#
loop_
_entity.id
_entity.type
_entity.pdbx_description
1 polymer ?
#
loop_
_entity_poly.entity_id
_entity_poly.type
_entity_poly.pdbx_seq_one_letter_code
_entity_poly.pdbx_strand_id
1 'polypeptide(L)'
;MSLRVIDKTPQGGQSTHSPHKRNPGFPLDLDWVERVRMNRSALERRAGSIGARRTVKKDYQLAWLLKAITLIDLTTLNADDTAGRVERLCAKARHPLRQDILDRLDVPELRILPGAVCVYHNFVKTAVTALEGTGIPVAAVSTAFPHGLAPLETKLREIELSVADGAQEIDIVIERGMVLRQDWQGLYDQIRAFRKACGDAHIKTILGTGELATQSNIAKASLVCMLAGADFIKTSTGKEKVNANLVTSLTMIRMIRWFAEETGIEIGYKPAGGISKAADALKYMALMKEELGNGWLQPHLFRFGASTLLTDIERQLEHGLTGHYAADYRQPMV
;
A
#
# COMPACT_ATOMS: atom_id res chain seq x y z
N MET A 1 8.92 -31.88 5.00
CA MET A 1 7.45 -31.94 4.72
C MET A 1 7.15 -30.81 3.77
N SER A 2 6.80 -31.11 2.54
CA SER A 2 6.79 -30.18 1.40
C SER A 2 5.60 -29.22 1.46
N LEU A 3 5.85 -27.90 1.27
CA LEU A 3 4.84 -26.85 1.13
C LEU A 3 4.05 -26.96 -0.22
N ARG A 4 3.59 -28.14 -0.58
CA ARG A 4 2.89 -28.42 -1.85
C ARG A 4 1.51 -27.74 -2.01
N VAL A 5 1.18 -26.73 -1.23
CA VAL A 5 -0.12 -26.02 -1.28
C VAL A 5 0.02 -24.58 -1.76
N ILE A 6 1.09 -24.26 -2.48
CA ILE A 6 1.13 -23.01 -3.24
C ILE A 6 0.66 -23.33 -4.64
N ASP A 7 -0.49 -22.81 -5.02
CA ASP A 7 -1.07 -22.89 -6.36
C ASP A 7 0.00 -22.63 -7.41
N LYS A 8 0.25 -23.60 -8.27
CA LYS A 8 1.19 -23.48 -9.38
C LYS A 8 0.62 -22.51 -10.39
N THR A 9 0.95 -21.24 -10.24
CA THR A 9 0.75 -20.28 -11.34
C THR A 9 1.71 -20.63 -12.47
N PRO A 10 1.29 -20.62 -13.75
CA PRO A 10 2.10 -21.13 -14.85
C PRO A 10 3.40 -20.34 -15.00
N GLN A 11 4.51 -21.06 -15.14
CA GLN A 11 5.79 -20.51 -15.54
C GLN A 11 5.71 -20.02 -16.98
N GLY A 12 5.94 -18.75 -17.21
CA GLY A 12 6.12 -18.14 -18.49
C GLY A 12 6.71 -16.76 -18.30
N GLY A 13 8.01 -16.62 -18.57
CA GLY A 13 8.75 -15.37 -18.44
C GLY A 13 8.27 -14.30 -19.41
N GLN A 14 7.23 -13.61 -19.04
CA GLN A 14 6.87 -12.27 -19.50
C GLN A 14 6.29 -11.55 -18.30
N SER A 15 6.67 -10.26 -18.10
CA SER A 15 6.08 -9.36 -17.13
C SER A 15 4.55 -9.40 -17.29
N THR A 16 3.88 -10.28 -16.57
CA THR A 16 2.42 -10.33 -16.50
C THR A 16 1.92 -9.37 -15.42
N HIS A 17 2.33 -8.10 -15.49
CA HIS A 17 1.41 -7.06 -15.12
C HIS A 17 0.40 -6.96 -16.27
N SER A 18 -0.64 -7.80 -16.24
CA SER A 18 -1.89 -7.45 -16.90
C SER A 18 -2.20 -6.02 -16.43
N PRO A 19 -2.32 -5.02 -17.31
CA PRO A 19 -2.58 -3.66 -16.87
C PRO A 19 -3.89 -3.70 -16.09
N HIS A 20 -3.79 -3.61 -14.77
CA HIS A 20 -4.97 -3.57 -13.92
C HIS A 20 -5.78 -2.37 -14.39
N LYS A 21 -7.04 -2.60 -14.72
CA LYS A 21 -7.91 -1.57 -15.28
C LYS A 21 -7.93 -0.38 -14.32
N ARG A 22 -7.52 0.79 -14.81
CA ARG A 22 -7.58 2.03 -14.04
C ARG A 22 -9.00 2.35 -13.65
N ASN A 23 -9.18 2.92 -12.47
CA ASN A 23 -10.46 3.50 -12.09
C ASN A 23 -10.74 4.72 -12.99
N PRO A 24 -11.77 4.68 -13.85
CA PRO A 24 -12.09 5.80 -14.75
C PRO A 24 -12.64 7.01 -13.98
N GLY A 25 -13.05 6.79 -12.73
CA GLY A 25 -13.84 7.72 -11.94
C GLY A 25 -15.30 7.78 -12.40
N PHE A 26 -16.11 8.36 -11.53
CA PHE A 26 -17.56 8.54 -11.71
C PHE A 26 -17.91 9.98 -11.36
N PRO A 27 -19.02 10.53 -11.84
CA PRO A 27 -19.53 11.83 -11.38
C PRO A 27 -19.68 11.84 -9.86
N LEU A 28 -19.42 13.00 -9.23
CA LEU A 28 -19.62 13.14 -7.80
C LEU A 28 -21.11 12.98 -7.46
N ASP A 29 -21.42 12.00 -6.63
CA ASP A 29 -22.76 11.78 -6.08
C ASP A 29 -22.78 12.23 -4.61
N LEU A 30 -23.22 13.46 -4.38
CA LEU A 30 -23.30 14.03 -3.04
C LEU A 30 -24.34 13.31 -2.17
N ASP A 31 -25.43 12.79 -2.75
CA ASP A 31 -26.41 12.02 -2.01
C ASP A 31 -25.82 10.71 -1.49
N TRP A 32 -24.95 10.06 -2.27
CA TRP A 32 -24.21 8.90 -1.80
C TRP A 32 -23.25 9.27 -0.67
N VAL A 33 -22.49 10.36 -0.82
CA VAL A 33 -21.60 10.86 0.24
C VAL A 33 -22.38 11.16 1.52
N GLU A 34 -23.56 11.79 1.42
CA GLU A 34 -24.37 12.12 2.60
C GLU A 34 -25.04 10.89 3.26
N ARG A 35 -25.24 9.81 2.53
CA ARG A 35 -25.74 8.53 3.08
C ARG A 35 -24.69 7.77 3.90
N VAL A 36 -23.39 8.10 3.77
CA VAL A 36 -22.34 7.42 4.53
C VAL A 36 -22.54 7.60 6.03
N ARG A 37 -22.68 6.49 6.75
CA ARG A 37 -22.80 6.45 8.24
C ARG A 37 -21.86 5.40 8.80
N MET A 38 -21.08 5.78 9.81
CA MET A 38 -20.13 4.88 10.47
C MET A 38 -20.49 4.74 11.97
N ASN A 39 -20.67 3.49 12.40
CA ASN A 39 -20.84 3.17 13.81
C ASN A 39 -19.47 2.84 14.41
N ARG A 40 -18.87 3.81 15.11
CA ARG A 40 -17.53 3.68 15.70
C ARG A 40 -17.43 2.48 16.66
N SER A 41 -18.38 2.29 17.56
CA SER A 41 -18.36 1.18 18.51
C SER A 41 -18.42 -0.19 17.85
N ALA A 42 -19.17 -0.32 16.76
CA ALA A 42 -19.20 -1.55 15.97
C ALA A 42 -17.88 -1.81 15.25
N LEU A 43 -17.26 -0.76 14.69
CA LEU A 43 -15.94 -0.84 14.07
C LEU A 43 -14.85 -1.25 15.08
N GLU A 44 -14.84 -0.64 16.27
CA GLU A 44 -13.87 -0.96 17.32
C GLU A 44 -14.01 -2.41 17.80
N ARG A 45 -15.24 -2.89 18.06
CA ARG A 45 -15.47 -4.29 18.45
C ARG A 45 -15.05 -5.26 17.36
N ARG A 46 -15.38 -4.98 16.10
CA ARG A 46 -15.01 -5.84 14.98
C ARG A 46 -13.50 -5.88 14.76
N ALA A 47 -12.84 -4.73 14.72
CA ALA A 47 -11.39 -4.62 14.56
C ALA A 47 -10.64 -5.29 15.71
N GLY A 48 -11.07 -5.08 16.96
CA GLY A 48 -10.47 -5.70 18.15
C GLY A 48 -10.56 -7.22 18.17
N SER A 49 -11.56 -7.80 17.50
CA SER A 49 -11.72 -9.26 17.43
C SER A 49 -10.77 -9.96 16.41
N ILE A 50 -10.17 -9.22 15.47
CA ILE A 50 -9.34 -9.82 14.39
C ILE A 50 -8.17 -10.60 14.98
N GLY A 51 -7.37 -9.98 15.85
CA GLY A 51 -6.18 -10.61 16.42
C GLY A 51 -6.48 -11.85 17.27
N ALA A 52 -7.64 -11.91 17.90
CA ALA A 52 -8.05 -13.05 18.72
C ALA A 52 -8.65 -14.20 17.91
N ARG A 53 -9.37 -13.89 16.83
CA ARG A 53 -10.11 -14.89 16.02
C ARG A 53 -9.29 -15.43 14.85
N ARG A 54 -8.33 -14.68 14.35
CA ARG A 54 -7.55 -15.01 13.16
C ARG A 54 -6.06 -15.02 13.48
N THR A 55 -5.58 -16.21 13.79
CA THR A 55 -4.15 -16.47 13.98
C THR A 55 -3.66 -17.40 12.88
N VAL A 56 -2.56 -17.03 12.24
CA VAL A 56 -1.88 -17.87 11.26
C VAL A 56 -0.63 -18.45 11.94
N LYS A 57 -0.44 -19.74 11.86
CA LYS A 57 0.64 -20.44 12.59
C LYS A 57 1.35 -21.46 11.70
N LYS A 58 2.58 -21.82 12.09
CA LYS A 58 3.42 -22.84 11.45
C LYS A 58 3.60 -22.55 9.94
N ASP A 59 3.47 -23.56 9.10
CA ASP A 59 3.71 -23.48 7.66
C ASP A 59 2.83 -22.44 6.97
N TYR A 60 1.56 -22.30 7.41
CA TYR A 60 0.68 -21.24 6.91
C TYR A 60 1.20 -19.84 7.26
N GLN A 61 1.82 -19.68 8.42
CA GLN A 61 2.44 -18.40 8.78
C GLN A 61 3.61 -18.08 7.86
N LEU A 62 4.47 -19.05 7.57
CA LEU A 62 5.60 -18.87 6.64
C LEU A 62 5.10 -18.50 5.24
N ALA A 63 4.09 -19.23 4.72
CA ALA A 63 3.48 -18.89 3.42
C ALA A 63 2.87 -17.50 3.38
N TRP A 64 2.18 -17.08 4.44
CA TRP A 64 1.60 -15.74 4.53
C TRP A 64 2.67 -14.65 4.66
N LEU A 65 3.79 -14.93 5.32
CA LEU A 65 4.93 -14.01 5.40
C LEU A 65 5.62 -13.84 4.04
N LEU A 66 5.80 -14.93 3.28
CA LEU A 66 6.28 -14.84 1.90
C LEU A 66 5.34 -13.98 1.04
N LYS A 67 4.03 -14.20 1.18
CA LYS A 67 3.01 -13.39 0.49
C LYS A 67 3.08 -11.92 0.94
N ALA A 68 3.28 -11.65 2.23
CA ALA A 68 3.37 -10.29 2.75
C ALA A 68 4.51 -9.50 2.10
N ILE A 69 5.65 -10.12 1.79
CA ILE A 69 6.77 -9.47 1.09
C ILE A 69 6.29 -8.91 -0.27
N THR A 70 5.49 -9.67 -1.00
CA THR A 70 4.97 -9.24 -2.32
C THR A 70 3.99 -8.07 -2.23
N LEU A 71 3.51 -7.76 -1.04
CA LEU A 71 2.56 -6.68 -0.77
C LEU A 71 3.24 -5.43 -0.19
N ILE A 72 4.56 -5.41 -0.05
CA ILE A 72 5.27 -4.24 0.49
C ILE A 72 5.56 -3.23 -0.62
N ASP A 73 5.18 -1.96 -0.42
CA ASP A 73 5.84 -0.84 -1.06
C ASP A 73 7.06 -0.50 -0.20
N LEU A 74 8.23 -0.99 -0.61
CA LEU A 74 9.48 -0.79 0.14
C LEU A 74 9.87 0.68 0.04
N THR A 75 9.83 1.38 1.18
CA THR A 75 9.72 2.82 1.22
C THR A 75 10.91 3.47 1.92
N THR A 76 11.49 4.52 1.33
CA THR A 76 12.32 5.50 2.05
C THR A 76 11.82 6.91 1.74
N LEU A 77 11.51 7.67 2.81
CA LEU A 77 10.95 9.03 2.74
C LEU A 77 11.56 9.88 3.86
N ASN A 78 12.87 9.82 4.02
CA ASN A 78 13.58 10.61 5.00
C ASN A 78 14.10 11.90 4.37
N ALA A 79 14.20 12.96 5.15
CA ALA A 79 14.71 14.24 4.66
C ALA A 79 16.20 14.19 4.28
N ASP A 80 16.93 13.20 4.80
CA ASP A 80 18.35 12.93 4.54
C ASP A 80 18.59 11.80 3.53
N ASP A 81 17.57 11.42 2.75
CA ASP A 81 17.74 10.43 1.69
C ASP A 81 18.72 10.92 0.63
N THR A 82 19.50 9.98 0.11
CA THR A 82 20.49 10.20 -0.95
C THR A 82 20.29 9.17 -2.06
N ALA A 83 20.82 9.44 -3.26
CA ALA A 83 20.81 8.49 -4.36
C ALA A 83 21.37 7.13 -3.96
N GLY A 84 22.51 7.09 -3.25
CA GLY A 84 23.11 5.85 -2.79
C GLY A 84 22.27 5.08 -1.77
N ARG A 85 21.46 5.77 -0.93
CA ARG A 85 20.48 5.10 -0.06
C ARG A 85 19.35 4.48 -0.88
N VAL A 86 18.85 5.19 -1.88
CA VAL A 86 17.81 4.68 -2.78
C VAL A 86 18.32 3.49 -3.60
N GLU A 87 19.54 3.55 -4.12
CA GLU A 87 20.17 2.41 -4.82
C GLU A 87 20.27 1.17 -3.94
N ARG A 88 20.68 1.32 -2.66
CA ARG A 88 20.71 0.20 -1.70
C ARG A 88 19.31 -0.35 -1.43
N LEU A 89 18.29 0.52 -1.30
CA LEU A 89 16.90 0.11 -1.16
C LEU A 89 16.44 -0.71 -2.38
N CYS A 90 16.76 -0.26 -3.59
CA CYS A 90 16.46 -0.96 -4.83
C CYS A 90 17.19 -2.30 -4.93
N ALA A 91 18.47 -2.37 -4.50
CA ALA A 91 19.21 -3.63 -4.42
C ALA A 91 18.53 -4.62 -3.44
N LYS A 92 18.05 -4.12 -2.28
CA LYS A 92 17.26 -4.92 -1.34
C LYS A 92 15.93 -5.36 -1.95
N ALA A 93 15.25 -4.50 -2.73
CA ALA A 93 14.02 -4.85 -3.44
C ALA A 93 14.22 -5.96 -4.48
N ARG A 94 15.36 -5.97 -5.17
CA ARG A 94 15.73 -7.03 -6.14
C ARG A 94 15.95 -8.38 -5.47
N HIS A 95 16.45 -8.39 -4.24
CA HIS A 95 16.77 -9.57 -3.44
C HIS A 95 16.21 -9.42 -2.00
N PRO A 96 14.87 -9.40 -1.85
CA PRO A 96 14.25 -9.10 -0.55
C PRO A 96 14.46 -10.22 0.48
N LEU A 97 14.76 -11.42 0.01
CA LEU A 97 14.97 -12.60 0.85
C LEU A 97 16.21 -13.35 0.40
N ARG A 98 16.96 -13.87 1.36
CA ARG A 98 18.18 -14.68 1.10
C ARG A 98 17.79 -16.01 0.47
N GLN A 99 18.61 -16.49 -0.48
CA GLN A 99 18.38 -17.75 -1.18
C GLN A 99 18.36 -18.96 -0.22
N ASP A 100 19.24 -18.98 0.79
CA ASP A 100 19.30 -20.08 1.76
C ASP A 100 18.00 -20.25 2.57
N ILE A 101 17.19 -19.19 2.73
CA ILE A 101 15.87 -19.28 3.34
C ILE A 101 14.89 -19.94 2.36
N LEU A 102 14.90 -19.56 1.08
CA LEU A 102 14.07 -20.18 0.05
C LEU A 102 14.39 -21.66 -0.14
N ASP A 103 15.67 -22.01 -0.15
CA ASP A 103 16.15 -23.38 -0.25
C ASP A 103 15.62 -24.26 0.91
N ARG A 104 15.71 -23.74 2.13
CA ARG A 104 15.21 -24.43 3.33
C ARG A 104 13.69 -24.55 3.40
N LEU A 105 12.97 -23.61 2.75
CA LEU A 105 11.51 -23.67 2.62
C LEU A 105 11.05 -24.64 1.52
N ASP A 106 11.99 -25.26 0.80
CA ASP A 106 11.72 -26.12 -0.37
C ASP A 106 11.00 -25.39 -1.52
N VAL A 107 11.35 -24.10 -1.70
CA VAL A 107 10.81 -23.23 -2.75
C VAL A 107 11.92 -22.39 -3.44
N PRO A 108 13.04 -23.00 -3.87
CA PRO A 108 14.23 -22.27 -4.35
C PRO A 108 13.92 -21.44 -5.61
N GLU A 109 12.97 -21.89 -6.44
CA GLU A 109 12.57 -21.25 -7.70
C GLU A 109 11.55 -20.11 -7.50
N LEU A 110 11.09 -19.89 -6.27
CA LEU A 110 10.07 -18.90 -6.00
C LEU A 110 10.63 -17.49 -6.10
N ARG A 111 10.25 -16.78 -7.15
CA ARG A 111 10.62 -15.37 -7.32
C ARG A 111 9.72 -14.49 -6.47
N ILE A 112 10.27 -13.97 -5.37
CA ILE A 112 9.58 -13.04 -4.48
C ILE A 112 10.14 -11.65 -4.69
N LEU A 113 9.28 -10.69 -5.02
CA LEU A 113 9.62 -9.29 -5.19
C LEU A 113 8.59 -8.42 -4.42
N PRO A 114 8.98 -7.26 -3.89
CA PRO A 114 8.03 -6.33 -3.28
C PRO A 114 7.08 -5.75 -4.31
N GLY A 115 5.95 -5.24 -3.84
CA GLY A 115 4.91 -4.67 -4.69
C GLY A 115 5.35 -3.39 -5.41
N ALA A 116 6.21 -2.59 -4.79
CA ALA A 116 6.84 -1.40 -5.36
C ALA A 116 8.04 -0.96 -4.54
N VAL A 117 8.83 -0.02 -5.08
CA VAL A 117 9.74 0.85 -4.33
C VAL A 117 9.14 2.25 -4.30
N CYS A 118 9.02 2.86 -3.11
CA CYS A 118 8.40 4.16 -2.93
C CYS A 118 9.41 5.19 -2.41
N VAL A 119 9.55 6.31 -3.15
CA VAL A 119 10.56 7.34 -2.91
C VAL A 119 9.99 8.76 -3.09
N TYR A 120 10.75 9.78 -2.74
CA TYR A 120 10.49 11.15 -3.17
C TYR A 120 10.71 11.32 -4.68
N HIS A 121 10.01 12.27 -5.31
CA HIS A 121 10.11 12.56 -6.74
C HIS A 121 11.56 12.80 -7.21
N ASN A 122 12.42 13.42 -6.39
CA ASN A 122 13.83 13.66 -6.71
C ASN A 122 14.64 12.37 -6.97
N PHE A 123 14.16 11.23 -6.50
CA PHE A 123 14.85 9.94 -6.60
C PHE A 123 14.17 8.95 -7.56
N VAL A 124 13.09 9.37 -8.25
CA VAL A 124 12.36 8.49 -9.17
C VAL A 124 13.30 7.94 -10.24
N LYS A 125 14.03 8.81 -10.93
CA LYS A 125 14.96 8.40 -11.99
C LYS A 125 16.04 7.44 -11.50
N THR A 126 16.61 7.69 -10.30
CA THR A 126 17.57 6.78 -9.65
C THR A 126 16.94 5.41 -9.40
N ALA A 127 15.72 5.37 -8.84
CA ALA A 127 15.03 4.11 -8.56
C ALA A 127 14.64 3.36 -9.84
N VAL A 128 14.15 4.07 -10.87
CA VAL A 128 13.80 3.48 -12.17
C VAL A 128 15.01 2.81 -12.80
N THR A 129 16.16 3.51 -12.85
CA THR A 129 17.42 2.94 -13.38
C THR A 129 17.87 1.73 -12.57
N ALA A 130 17.85 1.82 -11.23
CA ALA A 130 18.30 0.74 -10.35
C ALA A 130 17.40 -0.51 -10.40
N LEU A 131 16.14 -0.35 -10.79
CA LEU A 131 15.14 -1.45 -10.89
C LEU A 131 14.91 -1.95 -12.32
N GLU A 132 15.67 -1.45 -13.29
CA GLU A 132 15.52 -1.87 -14.68
C GLU A 132 15.57 -3.39 -14.83
N GLY A 133 14.67 -3.96 -15.64
CA GLY A 133 14.54 -5.40 -15.89
C GLY A 133 13.93 -6.23 -14.76
N THR A 134 13.58 -5.64 -13.60
CA THR A 134 12.99 -6.39 -12.49
C THR A 134 11.47 -6.55 -12.56
N GLY A 135 10.79 -5.60 -13.18
CA GLY A 135 9.33 -5.48 -13.17
C GLY A 135 8.76 -4.90 -11.86
N ILE A 136 9.61 -4.43 -10.92
CA ILE A 136 9.16 -3.74 -9.70
C ILE A 136 8.81 -2.30 -10.06
N PRO A 137 7.57 -1.84 -9.84
CA PRO A 137 7.18 -0.46 -10.14
C PRO A 137 7.81 0.52 -9.17
N VAL A 138 8.06 1.74 -9.65
CA VAL A 138 8.48 2.87 -8.82
C VAL A 138 7.26 3.73 -8.51
N ALA A 139 7.02 3.93 -7.22
CA ALA A 139 6.02 4.84 -6.68
C ALA A 139 6.68 6.14 -6.20
N ALA A 140 6.10 7.29 -6.56
CA ALA A 140 6.53 8.58 -6.07
C ALA A 140 5.49 9.18 -5.12
N VAL A 141 5.91 9.67 -3.94
CA VAL A 141 5.04 10.55 -3.16
C VAL A 141 5.00 11.92 -3.79
N SER A 142 3.84 12.58 -3.77
CA SER A 142 3.62 13.83 -4.50
C SER A 142 2.61 14.75 -3.81
N THR A 143 2.33 15.88 -4.46
CA THR A 143 1.37 16.91 -4.04
C THR A 143 1.74 17.57 -2.71
N ALA A 144 3.00 18.01 -2.63
CA ALA A 144 3.58 18.63 -1.42
C ALA A 144 3.53 17.68 -0.20
N PHE A 145 3.91 16.42 -0.42
CA PHE A 145 4.05 15.44 0.67
C PHE A 145 5.00 15.96 1.77
N PRO A 146 4.69 15.82 3.08
CA PRO A 146 3.57 15.04 3.63
C PRO A 146 2.27 15.81 3.92
N HIS A 147 2.23 17.12 3.72
CA HIS A 147 1.12 17.93 4.22
C HIS A 147 0.03 18.24 3.18
N GLY A 148 0.34 18.16 1.90
CA GLY A 148 -0.63 18.44 0.85
C GLY A 148 -0.94 19.92 0.63
N LEU A 149 -0.16 20.83 1.24
CA LEU A 149 -0.42 22.27 1.28
C LEU A 149 0.52 23.02 0.33
N ALA A 150 0.15 23.08 -0.93
CA ALA A 150 0.80 23.90 -1.96
C ALA A 150 -0.25 24.34 -2.98
N PRO A 151 0.01 25.36 -3.82
CA PRO A 151 -0.85 25.71 -4.93
C PRO A 151 -1.11 24.52 -5.86
N LEU A 152 -2.32 24.42 -6.39
CA LEU A 152 -2.72 23.30 -7.26
C LEU A 152 -1.76 23.11 -8.45
N GLU A 153 -1.38 24.22 -9.09
CA GLU A 153 -0.45 24.23 -10.22
C GLU A 153 0.88 23.54 -9.88
N THR A 154 1.45 23.86 -8.71
CA THR A 154 2.71 23.25 -8.24
C THR A 154 2.54 21.75 -8.03
N LYS A 155 1.41 21.31 -7.44
CA LYS A 155 1.11 19.90 -7.21
C LYS A 155 0.96 19.12 -8.54
N LEU A 156 0.30 19.72 -9.53
CA LEU A 156 0.16 19.12 -10.86
C LEU A 156 1.52 18.96 -11.53
N ARG A 157 2.36 20.01 -11.46
CA ARG A 157 3.71 19.96 -12.02
C ARG A 157 4.60 18.90 -11.36
N GLU A 158 4.50 18.73 -10.05
CA GLU A 158 5.22 17.68 -9.31
C GLU A 158 4.82 16.27 -9.80
N ILE A 159 3.53 16.02 -10.02
CA ILE A 159 3.04 14.75 -10.60
C ILE A 159 3.61 14.54 -12.00
N GLU A 160 3.46 15.51 -12.88
CA GLU A 160 3.93 15.42 -14.28
C GLU A 160 5.42 15.12 -14.38
N LEU A 161 6.25 15.77 -13.55
CA LEU A 161 7.69 15.53 -13.50
C LEU A 161 8.00 14.11 -13.01
N SER A 162 7.30 13.63 -11.99
CA SER A 162 7.49 12.26 -11.48
C SER A 162 7.14 11.20 -12.54
N VAL A 163 6.04 11.41 -13.28
CA VAL A 163 5.64 10.53 -14.38
C VAL A 163 6.65 10.58 -15.51
N ALA A 164 7.13 11.77 -15.88
CA ALA A 164 8.14 11.96 -16.92
C ALA A 164 9.49 11.28 -16.57
N ASP A 165 9.83 11.22 -15.27
CA ASP A 165 11.01 10.51 -14.76
C ASP A 165 10.80 8.97 -14.65
N GLY A 166 9.61 8.47 -14.98
CA GLY A 166 9.32 7.05 -15.09
C GLY A 166 8.57 6.44 -13.88
N ALA A 167 7.99 7.25 -12.99
CA ALA A 167 7.13 6.74 -11.94
C ALA A 167 5.87 6.09 -12.54
N GLN A 168 5.60 4.84 -12.17
CA GLN A 168 4.39 4.12 -12.59
C GLN A 168 3.23 4.26 -11.59
N GLU A 169 3.52 4.74 -10.38
CA GLU A 169 2.54 4.93 -9.32
C GLU A 169 2.79 6.28 -8.62
N ILE A 170 1.74 7.02 -8.34
CA ILE A 170 1.81 8.33 -7.69
C ILE A 170 0.97 8.30 -6.42
N ASP A 171 1.63 8.45 -5.26
CA ASP A 171 0.99 8.53 -3.96
C ASP A 171 0.73 10.01 -3.62
N ILE A 172 -0.45 10.52 -3.94
CA ILE A 172 -0.83 11.93 -3.71
C ILE A 172 -1.37 12.14 -2.30
N VAL A 173 -1.19 13.34 -1.75
CA VAL A 173 -1.76 13.75 -0.45
C VAL A 173 -2.93 14.70 -0.68
N ILE A 174 -4.10 14.38 -0.08
CA ILE A 174 -5.26 15.27 -0.12
C ILE A 174 -5.08 16.48 0.80
N GLU A 175 -5.79 17.56 0.53
CA GLU A 175 -5.95 18.66 1.48
C GLU A 175 -6.97 18.30 2.56
N ARG A 176 -6.50 17.91 3.75
CA ARG A 176 -7.36 17.48 4.87
C ARG A 176 -8.36 18.57 5.27
N GLY A 177 -7.99 19.85 5.09
CA GLY A 177 -8.86 21.00 5.34
C GLY A 177 -10.16 20.96 4.53
N MET A 178 -10.15 20.43 3.30
CA MET A 178 -11.38 20.26 2.50
C MET A 178 -12.33 19.26 3.18
N VAL A 179 -11.80 18.12 3.65
CA VAL A 179 -12.59 17.11 4.37
C VAL A 179 -13.17 17.69 5.67
N LEU A 180 -12.37 18.44 6.44
CA LEU A 180 -12.82 19.03 7.71
C LEU A 180 -13.89 20.11 7.51
N ARG A 181 -13.89 20.82 6.37
CA ARG A 181 -14.93 21.77 5.99
C ARG A 181 -16.08 21.13 5.22
N GLN A 182 -16.00 19.82 4.94
CA GLN A 182 -16.96 19.08 4.12
C GLN A 182 -17.08 19.63 2.68
N ASP A 183 -16.00 20.17 2.17
CA ASP A 183 -15.87 20.63 0.78
C ASP A 183 -15.59 19.43 -0.15
N TRP A 184 -16.65 18.63 -0.34
CA TRP A 184 -16.54 17.39 -1.12
C TRP A 184 -16.35 17.66 -2.60
N GLN A 185 -16.95 18.75 -3.12
CA GLN A 185 -16.77 19.15 -4.52
C GLN A 185 -15.31 19.57 -4.77
N GLY A 186 -14.76 20.44 -3.91
CA GLY A 186 -13.37 20.87 -4.04
C GLY A 186 -12.38 19.69 -3.95
N LEU A 187 -12.62 18.75 -3.03
CA LEU A 187 -11.82 17.53 -2.93
C LEU A 187 -11.90 16.69 -4.21
N TYR A 188 -13.11 16.47 -4.71
CA TYR A 188 -13.34 15.71 -5.94
C TYR A 188 -12.61 16.35 -7.13
N ASP A 189 -12.78 17.63 -7.34
CA ASP A 189 -12.19 18.36 -8.47
C ASP A 189 -10.65 18.34 -8.40
N GLN A 190 -10.10 18.48 -7.20
CA GLN A 190 -8.66 18.40 -6.99
C GLN A 190 -8.12 17.00 -7.37
N ILE A 191 -8.77 15.90 -6.90
CA ILE A 191 -8.35 14.53 -7.24
C ILE A 191 -8.54 14.24 -8.73
N ARG A 192 -9.60 14.76 -9.36
CA ARG A 192 -9.79 14.66 -10.83
C ARG A 192 -8.64 15.32 -11.59
N ALA A 193 -8.18 16.48 -11.14
CA ALA A 193 -7.04 17.16 -11.74
C ALA A 193 -5.74 16.32 -11.57
N PHE A 194 -5.52 15.74 -10.39
CA PHE A 194 -4.39 14.85 -10.13
C PHE A 194 -4.46 13.59 -11.00
N ARG A 195 -5.65 12.95 -11.11
CA ARG A 195 -5.84 11.79 -11.99
C ARG A 195 -5.44 12.11 -13.44
N LYS A 196 -5.84 13.29 -13.92
CA LYS A 196 -5.49 13.74 -15.27
C LYS A 196 -3.97 13.92 -15.43
N ALA A 197 -3.30 14.53 -14.46
CA ALA A 197 -1.85 14.74 -14.48
C ALA A 197 -1.05 13.42 -14.38
N CYS A 198 -1.60 12.40 -13.70
CA CYS A 198 -0.98 11.07 -13.60
C CYS A 198 -0.98 10.29 -14.94
N GLY A 199 -1.83 10.64 -15.91
CA GLY A 199 -1.94 9.88 -17.16
C GLY A 199 -2.19 8.40 -16.90
N ASP A 200 -1.30 7.52 -17.38
CA ASP A 200 -1.40 6.07 -17.20
C ASP A 200 -0.83 5.57 -15.87
N ALA A 201 -0.17 6.40 -15.06
CA ALA A 201 0.32 6.00 -13.76
C ALA A 201 -0.82 5.73 -12.77
N HIS A 202 -0.67 4.74 -11.89
CA HIS A 202 -1.61 4.49 -10.79
C HIS A 202 -1.64 5.67 -9.82
N ILE A 203 -2.83 6.07 -9.38
CA ILE A 203 -2.98 7.09 -8.34
C ILE A 203 -3.40 6.45 -7.02
N LYS A 204 -2.64 6.72 -5.94
CA LYS A 204 -2.99 6.32 -4.58
C LYS A 204 -3.22 7.57 -3.75
N THR A 205 -4.44 7.72 -3.21
CA THR A 205 -4.82 8.90 -2.44
C THR A 205 -4.53 8.72 -0.96
N ILE A 206 -3.59 9.48 -0.42
CA ILE A 206 -3.25 9.50 1.01
C ILE A 206 -4.23 10.41 1.73
N LEU A 207 -5.06 9.85 2.61
CA LEU A 207 -6.10 10.60 3.31
C LEU A 207 -5.58 11.36 4.53
N GLY A 208 -4.49 10.90 5.18
CA GLY A 208 -4.05 11.45 6.46
C GLY A 208 -5.05 11.18 7.57
N THR A 209 -5.47 9.92 7.70
CA THR A 209 -6.63 9.50 8.50
C THR A 209 -6.56 9.88 9.97
N GLY A 210 -5.36 10.03 10.54
CA GLY A 210 -5.16 10.48 11.93
C GLY A 210 -5.60 11.92 12.18
N GLU A 211 -5.75 12.72 11.11
CA GLU A 211 -6.10 14.15 11.17
C GLU A 211 -7.51 14.46 10.67
N LEU A 212 -8.31 13.44 10.29
CA LEU A 212 -9.67 13.63 9.76
C LEU A 212 -10.78 13.61 10.82
N ALA A 213 -10.42 13.62 12.09
CA ALA A 213 -11.29 13.72 13.26
C ALA A 213 -12.25 12.54 13.48
N THR A 214 -12.99 12.07 12.48
CA THR A 214 -14.03 11.04 12.66
C THR A 214 -13.95 9.92 11.62
N GLN A 215 -14.47 8.73 11.97
CA GLN A 215 -14.58 7.62 11.01
C GLN A 215 -15.53 7.96 9.85
N SER A 216 -16.53 8.81 10.07
CA SER A 216 -17.42 9.28 9.00
C SER A 216 -16.69 10.16 8.00
N ASN A 217 -15.82 11.06 8.43
CA ASN A 217 -14.99 11.87 7.53
C ASN A 217 -14.03 10.99 6.71
N ILE A 218 -13.41 9.98 7.34
CA ILE A 218 -12.53 9.02 6.66
C ILE A 218 -13.32 8.26 5.58
N ALA A 219 -14.50 7.79 5.91
CA ALA A 219 -15.35 7.04 4.98
C ALA A 219 -15.82 7.93 3.80
N LYS A 220 -16.31 9.14 4.08
CA LYS A 220 -16.72 10.10 3.04
C LYS A 220 -15.55 10.50 2.13
N ALA A 221 -14.39 10.83 2.70
CA ALA A 221 -13.19 11.15 1.92
C ALA A 221 -12.74 9.95 1.07
N SER A 222 -12.79 8.72 1.59
CA SER A 222 -12.52 7.51 0.81
C SER A 222 -13.43 7.40 -0.41
N LEU A 223 -14.74 7.58 -0.22
CA LEU A 223 -15.72 7.52 -1.30
C LEU A 223 -15.47 8.59 -2.36
N VAL A 224 -15.26 9.85 -1.94
CA VAL A 224 -14.99 10.96 -2.87
C VAL A 224 -13.72 10.71 -3.68
N CYS A 225 -12.64 10.24 -3.06
CA CYS A 225 -11.41 9.89 -3.76
C CYS A 225 -11.63 8.77 -4.79
N MET A 226 -12.39 7.74 -4.45
CA MET A 226 -12.72 6.64 -5.37
C MET A 226 -13.60 7.10 -6.53
N LEU A 227 -14.61 7.92 -6.27
CA LEU A 227 -15.42 8.55 -7.31
C LEU A 227 -14.58 9.42 -8.24
N ALA A 228 -13.59 10.13 -7.71
CA ALA A 228 -12.70 10.97 -8.48
C ALA A 228 -11.63 10.19 -9.30
N GLY A 229 -11.57 8.88 -9.20
CA GLY A 229 -10.69 8.04 -10.02
C GLY A 229 -9.41 7.57 -9.32
N ALA A 230 -9.40 7.50 -7.99
CA ALA A 230 -8.32 6.86 -7.25
C ALA A 230 -8.29 5.35 -7.52
N ASP A 231 -7.11 4.81 -7.87
CA ASP A 231 -6.90 3.36 -8.01
C ASP A 231 -6.68 2.70 -6.64
N PHE A 232 -6.16 3.48 -5.67
CA PHE A 232 -5.94 3.07 -4.28
C PHE A 232 -6.36 4.18 -3.33
N ILE A 233 -6.81 3.79 -2.14
CA ILE A 233 -6.88 4.69 -0.99
C ILE A 233 -5.86 4.26 0.05
N LYS A 234 -5.10 5.23 0.59
CA LYS A 234 -3.99 5.03 1.53
C LYS A 234 -4.27 5.76 2.84
N THR A 235 -3.96 5.14 3.97
CA THR A 235 -4.29 5.72 5.27
C THR A 235 -3.54 7.02 5.57
N SER A 236 -2.22 7.01 5.44
CA SER A 236 -1.34 8.01 6.06
C SER A 236 -0.06 8.23 5.27
N THR A 237 0.62 9.32 5.54
CA THR A 237 1.96 9.60 5.02
C THR A 237 3.06 8.85 5.77
N GLY A 238 2.77 8.43 7.01
CA GLY A 238 3.76 7.91 7.96
C GLY A 238 4.43 9.01 8.79
N LYS A 239 4.08 10.28 8.58
CA LYS A 239 4.62 11.45 9.29
C LYS A 239 3.64 12.05 10.29
N GLU A 240 2.40 11.56 10.34
CA GLU A 240 1.39 11.94 11.33
C GLU A 240 1.64 11.27 12.68
N LYS A 241 1.06 11.84 13.75
CA LYS A 241 1.09 11.24 15.10
C LYS A 241 0.32 9.91 15.16
N VAL A 242 -0.79 9.82 14.43
CA VAL A 242 -1.64 8.61 14.34
C VAL A 242 -1.68 8.18 12.89
N ASN A 243 -1.17 6.99 12.63
CA ASN A 243 -1.10 6.39 11.31
C ASN A 243 -2.11 5.23 11.18
N ALA A 244 -1.79 4.22 10.36
CA ALA A 244 -2.65 3.07 10.15
C ALA A 244 -3.02 2.35 11.46
N ASN A 245 -4.29 2.02 11.61
CA ASN A 245 -4.81 1.13 12.65
C ASN A 245 -5.98 0.32 12.11
N LEU A 246 -6.33 -0.79 12.77
CA LEU A 246 -7.34 -1.72 12.26
C LEU A 246 -8.76 -1.13 12.20
N VAL A 247 -9.10 -0.18 13.06
CA VAL A 247 -10.44 0.48 13.06
C VAL A 247 -10.60 1.34 11.82
N THR A 248 -9.62 2.20 11.56
CA THR A 248 -9.57 3.04 10.35
C THR A 248 -9.50 2.20 9.08
N SER A 249 -8.68 1.14 9.09
CA SER A 249 -8.57 0.21 7.98
C SER A 249 -9.89 -0.47 7.66
N LEU A 250 -10.60 -0.95 8.69
CA LEU A 250 -11.93 -1.54 8.52
C LEU A 250 -12.93 -0.55 7.91
N THR A 251 -12.88 0.73 8.32
CA THR A 251 -13.70 1.79 7.72
C THR A 251 -13.43 1.92 6.23
N MET A 252 -12.16 2.07 5.84
CA MET A 252 -11.76 2.26 4.44
C MET A 252 -12.07 1.02 3.59
N ILE A 253 -11.78 -0.18 4.10
CA ILE A 253 -12.05 -1.45 3.42
C ILE A 253 -13.55 -1.66 3.16
N ARG A 254 -14.41 -1.27 4.10
CA ARG A 254 -15.86 -1.32 3.90
C ARG A 254 -16.35 -0.32 2.86
N MET A 255 -15.72 0.82 2.75
CA MET A 255 -16.00 1.77 1.66
C MET A 255 -15.56 1.21 0.31
N ILE A 256 -14.40 0.53 0.23
CA ILE A 256 -13.95 -0.18 -0.98
C ILE A 256 -14.98 -1.24 -1.38
N ARG A 257 -15.43 -2.07 -0.42
CA ARG A 257 -16.45 -3.10 -0.69
C ARG A 257 -17.73 -2.50 -1.26
N TRP A 258 -18.26 -1.47 -0.58
CA TRP A 258 -19.47 -0.81 -1.03
C TRP A 258 -19.30 -0.19 -2.42
N PHE A 259 -18.18 0.47 -2.67
CA PHE A 259 -17.88 1.03 -3.99
C PHE A 259 -17.80 -0.05 -5.07
N ALA A 260 -17.16 -1.19 -4.80
CA ALA A 260 -17.07 -2.31 -5.73
C ALA A 260 -18.46 -2.96 -6.00
N GLU A 261 -19.29 -3.09 -4.96
CA GLU A 261 -20.67 -3.60 -5.09
C GLU A 261 -21.55 -2.71 -5.99
N GLU A 262 -21.39 -1.37 -5.90
CA GLU A 262 -22.21 -0.41 -6.67
C GLU A 262 -21.66 -0.18 -8.10
N THR A 263 -20.35 -0.25 -8.29
CA THR A 263 -19.70 0.17 -9.55
C THR A 263 -19.08 -0.96 -10.35
N GLY A 264 -18.82 -2.09 -9.72
CA GLY A 264 -18.02 -3.19 -10.31
C GLY A 264 -16.54 -2.90 -10.44
N ILE A 265 -16.03 -1.79 -9.87
CA ILE A 265 -14.60 -1.41 -9.91
C ILE A 265 -13.92 -1.78 -8.60
N GLU A 266 -12.84 -2.56 -8.71
CA GLU A 266 -12.01 -2.94 -7.58
C GLU A 266 -10.99 -1.84 -7.28
N ILE A 267 -10.98 -1.35 -6.04
CA ILE A 267 -10.06 -0.31 -5.55
C ILE A 267 -9.07 -0.93 -4.58
N GLY A 268 -7.79 -0.58 -4.73
CA GLY A 268 -6.75 -1.05 -3.85
C GLY A 268 -6.74 -0.32 -2.49
N TYR A 269 -6.16 -0.99 -1.50
CA TYR A 269 -6.00 -0.46 -0.14
C TYR A 269 -4.53 -0.49 0.29
N LYS A 270 -4.04 0.63 0.88
CA LYS A 270 -2.66 0.75 1.36
C LYS A 270 -2.63 1.29 2.79
N PRO A 271 -2.54 0.44 3.83
CA PRO A 271 -2.17 0.90 5.17
C PRO A 271 -0.71 1.33 5.18
N ALA A 272 -0.42 2.46 5.80
CA ALA A 272 0.92 3.04 5.89
C ALA A 272 1.18 3.70 7.23
N GLY A 273 2.45 3.67 7.66
CA GLY A 273 2.92 4.24 8.91
C GLY A 273 2.69 3.32 10.12
N GLY A 274 3.78 3.03 10.85
CA GLY A 274 3.77 2.23 12.07
C GLY A 274 3.68 0.71 11.88
N ILE A 275 3.62 0.20 10.67
CA ILE A 275 3.57 -1.25 10.40
C ILE A 275 5.00 -1.76 10.24
N SER A 276 5.61 -2.19 11.35
CA SER A 276 7.00 -2.66 11.39
C SER A 276 7.14 -4.13 11.82
N LYS A 277 6.04 -4.75 12.25
CA LYS A 277 6.04 -6.13 12.73
C LYS A 277 5.25 -7.05 11.83
N ALA A 278 5.82 -8.22 11.53
CA ALA A 278 5.17 -9.28 10.77
C ALA A 278 3.80 -9.67 11.36
N ALA A 279 3.71 -9.75 12.70
CA ALA A 279 2.46 -10.04 13.38
C ALA A 279 1.34 -9.03 13.08
N ASP A 280 1.68 -7.75 12.92
CA ASP A 280 0.70 -6.72 12.57
C ASP A 280 0.32 -6.81 11.08
N ALA A 281 1.29 -7.04 10.19
CA ALA A 281 1.00 -7.27 8.77
C ALA A 281 0.01 -8.42 8.59
N LEU A 282 0.18 -9.54 9.30
CA LEU A 282 -0.75 -10.67 9.26
C LEU A 282 -2.17 -10.30 9.72
N LYS A 283 -2.34 -9.38 10.69
CA LYS A 283 -3.66 -8.89 11.11
C LYS A 283 -4.34 -8.07 9.99
N TYR A 284 -3.58 -7.21 9.30
CA TYR A 284 -4.11 -6.45 8.15
C TYR A 284 -4.48 -7.38 6.99
N MET A 285 -3.66 -8.38 6.69
CA MET A 285 -3.98 -9.39 5.66
C MET A 285 -5.23 -10.20 6.05
N ALA A 286 -5.36 -10.58 7.31
CA ALA A 286 -6.56 -11.26 7.80
C ALA A 286 -7.80 -10.38 7.68
N LEU A 287 -7.68 -9.08 7.99
CA LEU A 287 -8.76 -8.11 7.83
C LEU A 287 -9.19 -7.98 6.36
N MET A 288 -8.23 -7.82 5.43
CA MET A 288 -8.51 -7.77 3.99
C MET A 288 -9.23 -9.02 3.52
N LYS A 289 -8.70 -10.19 3.88
CA LYS A 289 -9.30 -11.48 3.51
C LYS A 289 -10.74 -11.64 4.02
N GLU A 290 -11.01 -11.22 5.26
CA GLU A 290 -12.35 -11.34 5.86
C GLU A 290 -13.37 -10.39 5.25
N GLU A 291 -12.96 -9.18 4.89
CA GLU A 291 -13.88 -8.15 4.41
C GLU A 291 -14.03 -8.15 2.88
N LEU A 292 -12.98 -8.52 2.12
CA LEU A 292 -12.97 -8.45 0.64
C LEU A 292 -12.62 -9.78 -0.05
N GLY A 293 -12.17 -10.79 0.71
CA GLY A 293 -11.81 -12.09 0.15
C GLY A 293 -10.34 -12.21 -0.30
N ASN A 294 -9.96 -13.40 -0.74
CA ASN A 294 -8.58 -13.70 -1.15
C ASN A 294 -8.13 -12.92 -2.40
N GLY A 295 -9.04 -12.56 -3.29
CA GLY A 295 -8.75 -11.81 -4.52
C GLY A 295 -8.05 -10.49 -4.25
N TRP A 296 -8.34 -9.85 -3.11
CA TRP A 296 -7.70 -8.59 -2.72
C TRP A 296 -6.28 -8.75 -2.14
N LEU A 297 -5.83 -9.96 -1.79
CA LEU A 297 -4.45 -10.18 -1.33
C LEU A 297 -3.46 -10.26 -2.50
N GLN A 298 -3.50 -9.28 -3.40
CA GLN A 298 -2.63 -9.17 -4.57
C GLN A 298 -1.97 -7.78 -4.61
N PRO A 299 -0.75 -7.64 -5.19
CA PRO A 299 -0.03 -6.36 -5.19
C PRO A 299 -0.78 -5.21 -5.88
N HIS A 300 -1.68 -5.50 -6.78
CA HIS A 300 -2.48 -4.50 -7.48
C HIS A 300 -3.73 -4.04 -6.70
N LEU A 301 -4.06 -4.69 -5.56
CA LEU A 301 -5.21 -4.37 -4.72
C LEU A 301 -4.87 -4.18 -3.25
N PHE A 302 -3.68 -4.61 -2.81
CA PHE A 302 -3.27 -4.45 -1.41
C PHE A 302 -1.77 -4.20 -1.30
N ARG A 303 -1.39 -3.16 -0.57
CA ARG A 303 0.01 -2.80 -0.32
C ARG A 303 0.24 -2.39 1.14
N PHE A 304 1.41 -2.66 1.67
CA PHE A 304 1.92 -2.08 2.91
C PHE A 304 2.89 -0.95 2.60
N GLY A 305 2.62 0.27 3.07
CA GLY A 305 3.64 1.33 3.05
C GLY A 305 4.59 1.14 4.23
N ALA A 306 5.74 0.51 4.00
CA ALA A 306 6.65 0.13 5.08
C ALA A 306 8.11 0.02 4.62
N SER A 307 9.05 0.10 5.57
CA SER A 307 10.47 -0.16 5.38
C SER A 307 10.94 -1.34 6.24
N THR A 308 10.94 -1.17 7.55
CA THR A 308 11.46 -2.15 8.53
C THR A 308 10.64 -3.44 8.65
N LEU A 309 9.42 -3.46 8.11
CA LEU A 309 8.57 -4.66 8.06
C LEU A 309 9.27 -5.83 7.35
N LEU A 310 9.99 -5.56 6.27
CA LEU A 310 10.71 -6.61 5.52
C LEU A 310 11.73 -7.31 6.42
N THR A 311 12.51 -6.56 7.18
CA THR A 311 13.49 -7.14 8.13
C THR A 311 12.82 -8.02 9.19
N ASP A 312 11.70 -7.57 9.75
CA ASP A 312 10.99 -8.39 10.75
C ASP A 312 10.42 -9.68 10.13
N ILE A 313 9.92 -9.61 8.88
CA ILE A 313 9.47 -10.79 8.13
C ILE A 313 10.63 -11.77 7.89
N GLU A 314 11.80 -11.31 7.44
CA GLU A 314 12.97 -12.15 7.26
C GLU A 314 13.37 -12.86 8.56
N ARG A 315 13.36 -12.13 9.69
CA ARG A 315 13.66 -12.70 11.02
C ARG A 315 12.64 -13.76 11.45
N GLN A 316 11.35 -13.54 11.16
CA GLN A 316 10.31 -14.52 11.46
C GLN A 316 10.40 -15.77 10.58
N LEU A 317 10.77 -15.61 9.30
CA LEU A 317 11.01 -16.75 8.40
C LEU A 317 12.22 -17.57 8.88
N GLU A 318 13.33 -16.93 9.22
CA GLU A 318 14.51 -17.61 9.75
C GLU A 318 14.22 -18.31 11.10
N HIS A 319 13.48 -17.65 12.00
CA HIS A 319 13.03 -18.27 13.25
C HIS A 319 12.13 -19.50 13.00
N GLY A 320 11.19 -19.41 12.07
CA GLY A 320 10.31 -20.53 11.72
C GLY A 320 11.06 -21.77 11.20
N LEU A 321 12.21 -21.56 10.56
CA LEU A 321 13.07 -22.62 10.01
C LEU A 321 14.07 -23.19 11.02
N THR A 322 14.59 -22.33 11.91
CA THR A 322 15.74 -22.69 12.76
C THR A 322 15.40 -22.79 14.24
N GLY A 323 14.26 -22.24 14.67
CA GLY A 323 13.88 -22.06 16.07
C GLY A 323 14.61 -20.89 16.76
N HIS A 324 15.48 -20.15 16.05
CA HIS A 324 16.28 -19.05 16.59
C HIS A 324 16.11 -17.78 15.76
N TYR A 325 16.08 -16.62 16.40
CA TYR A 325 16.09 -15.32 15.69
C TYR A 325 17.52 -15.03 15.19
N ALA A 326 17.58 -14.57 13.94
CA ALA A 326 18.85 -14.10 13.37
C ALA A 326 19.34 -12.84 14.08
N ALA A 327 20.67 -12.68 14.13
CA ALA A 327 21.30 -11.43 14.53
C ALA A 327 20.97 -10.31 13.51
N ASP A 328 20.85 -9.07 13.99
CA ASP A 328 20.42 -7.92 13.17
C ASP A 328 21.32 -7.68 11.94
N TYR A 329 22.64 -7.92 12.07
CA TYR A 329 23.60 -7.73 10.99
C TYR A 329 23.45 -8.73 9.82
N ARG A 330 22.69 -9.81 9.99
CA ARG A 330 22.44 -10.80 8.93
C ARG A 330 21.35 -10.37 7.93
N GLN A 331 20.60 -9.36 8.27
CA GLN A 331 19.47 -8.85 7.47
C GLN A 331 19.53 -7.33 7.40
N PRO A 332 20.58 -6.78 6.78
CA PRO A 332 20.77 -5.34 6.73
C PRO A 332 19.66 -4.68 5.95
N MET A 333 19.12 -3.61 6.52
CA MET A 333 18.27 -2.64 5.86
C MET A 333 19.04 -1.35 5.56
N VAL A 334 18.52 -0.57 4.66
CA VAL A 334 19.10 0.69 4.20
C VAL A 334 18.94 1.81 5.23
#